data_59995d59ccf074ecfecf9095e0e93666
#
_entry.id   59995d59ccf074ecfecf9095e0e93666
#
_cell.length_a   1.000
_cell.length_b   1.000
_cell.length_c   1.000
_cell.angle_alpha   90.00
_cell.angle_beta   90.00
_cell.angle_gamma   90.00
#
_symmetry.space_group_name_H-M   'P 1'
#
loop_
_entity.id
_entity.type
_entity.pdbx_description
1 polymer ?
#
loop_
_entity_poly.entity_id
_entity_poly.type
_entity_poly.pdbx_seq_one_letter_code
_entity_poly.pdbx_strand_id
1 'polypeptide(L)'
;MRYKTELELKRIEEQKKCAVQKALEFLPRDAYVGIGTGSTVNYFIEALKPYRDDLKGAVTTSKESRERLQAAGIPVVSLNDVEALPIYFDSADEVNEQLQMIKGQGGALLAEKIVASVASNFVCIINQDKWVKKLGVGALAVEVLPYARSSVSRRLIALGGRVELRLGFKSESGNEILDVYDLDLSAPLEKELEINSIPGVVENGLFAHHPANVLVIAGDEGVETVSYTHLRAHETRHD
;
A
#
# COMPACT_ATOMS: atom_id res chain seq x y z
N MET A 1 -21.72 -7.11 2.37
CA MET A 1 -21.08 -5.85 1.90
C MET A 1 -22.18 -4.81 1.68
N ARG A 2 -22.18 -3.67 2.39
CA ARG A 2 -23.14 -2.58 2.17
C ARG A 2 -22.68 -1.81 0.93
N TYR A 3 -23.57 -1.64 -0.07
CA TYR A 3 -23.29 -0.79 -1.22
C TYR A 3 -23.17 0.67 -0.75
N LYS A 4 -22.06 1.34 -1.14
CA LYS A 4 -21.88 2.77 -0.89
C LYS A 4 -22.84 3.57 -1.78
N THR A 5 -23.44 4.59 -1.22
CA THR A 5 -24.31 5.52 -1.96
C THR A 5 -23.47 6.39 -2.90
N GLU A 6 -24.11 7.00 -3.91
CA GLU A 6 -23.44 7.95 -4.82
C GLU A 6 -22.80 9.13 -4.07
N LEU A 7 -23.46 9.59 -3.01
CA LEU A 7 -22.95 10.67 -2.17
C LEU A 7 -21.68 10.24 -1.40
N GLU A 8 -21.68 9.02 -0.84
CA GLU A 8 -20.49 8.45 -0.17
C GLU A 8 -19.32 8.26 -1.15
N LEU A 9 -19.58 7.83 -2.38
CA LEU A 9 -18.54 7.70 -3.41
C LEU A 9 -17.95 9.06 -3.79
N LYS A 10 -18.76 10.08 -4.01
CA LYS A 10 -18.29 11.45 -4.28
C LYS A 10 -17.46 12.02 -3.13
N ARG A 11 -17.90 11.82 -1.88
CA ARG A 11 -17.14 12.20 -0.69
C ARG A 11 -15.76 11.56 -0.67
N ILE A 12 -15.69 10.24 -0.90
CA ILE A 12 -14.43 9.50 -0.92
C ILE A 12 -13.49 10.02 -2.02
N GLU A 13 -14.01 10.33 -3.20
CA GLU A 13 -13.22 10.88 -4.31
C GLU A 13 -12.65 12.26 -3.97
N GLU A 14 -13.43 13.15 -3.37
CA GLU A 14 -12.96 14.45 -2.92
C GLU A 14 -11.89 14.32 -1.82
N GLN A 15 -12.10 13.45 -0.84
CA GLN A 15 -11.08 13.17 0.18
C GLN A 15 -9.77 12.66 -0.43
N LYS A 16 -9.83 11.73 -1.42
CA LYS A 16 -8.62 11.27 -2.12
C LYS A 16 -7.88 12.41 -2.81
N LYS A 17 -8.60 13.29 -3.51
CA LYS A 17 -8.01 14.46 -4.18
C LYS A 17 -7.35 15.41 -3.18
N CYS A 18 -8.01 15.69 -2.05
CA CYS A 18 -7.45 16.53 -0.99
C CYS A 18 -6.17 15.92 -0.38
N ALA A 19 -6.18 14.61 -0.08
CA ALA A 19 -5.00 13.92 0.43
C ALA A 19 -3.85 13.95 -0.59
N VAL A 20 -4.15 13.76 -1.87
CA VAL A 20 -3.16 13.84 -2.96
C VAL A 20 -2.52 15.22 -3.02
N GLN A 21 -3.30 16.30 -2.96
CA GLN A 21 -2.74 17.67 -2.98
C GLN A 21 -1.77 17.90 -1.80
N LYS A 22 -2.10 17.39 -0.61
CA LYS A 22 -1.20 17.47 0.55
C LYS A 22 0.06 16.62 0.37
N ALA A 23 -0.06 15.45 -0.24
CA ALA A 23 1.08 14.56 -0.48
C ALA A 23 2.12 15.15 -1.46
N LEU A 24 1.72 16.04 -2.37
CA LEU A 24 2.65 16.74 -3.26
C LEU A 24 3.67 17.62 -2.53
N GLU A 25 3.38 18.04 -1.29
CA GLU A 25 4.34 18.80 -0.47
C GLU A 25 5.61 17.99 -0.13
N PHE A 26 5.56 16.66 -0.21
CA PHE A 26 6.69 15.77 -0.01
C PHE A 26 7.47 15.46 -1.28
N LEU A 27 7.05 15.99 -2.45
CA LEU A 27 7.68 15.67 -3.72
C LEU A 27 9.11 16.25 -3.78
N PRO A 28 10.14 15.41 -3.99
CA PRO A 28 11.51 15.87 -4.13
C PRO A 28 11.72 16.47 -5.53
N ARG A 29 12.80 17.25 -5.68
CA ARG A 29 13.27 17.72 -6.98
C ARG A 29 14.51 16.96 -7.42
N ASP A 30 14.68 16.81 -8.71
CA ASP A 30 15.84 16.18 -9.36
C ASP A 30 16.14 14.78 -8.79
N ALA A 31 15.07 13.97 -8.58
CA ALA A 31 15.16 12.64 -7.98
C ALA A 31 14.23 11.64 -8.68
N TYR A 32 14.51 10.35 -8.48
CA TYR A 32 13.57 9.29 -8.79
C TYR A 32 12.56 9.14 -7.65
N VAL A 33 11.31 8.80 -8.00
CA VAL A 33 10.24 8.57 -7.03
C VAL A 33 9.62 7.19 -7.23
N GLY A 34 9.27 6.52 -6.14
CA GLY A 34 8.46 5.31 -6.19
C GLY A 34 6.98 5.68 -6.28
N ILE A 35 6.25 5.03 -7.17
CA ILE A 35 4.80 5.23 -7.36
C ILE A 35 4.10 3.89 -7.30
N GLY A 36 3.18 3.79 -6.36
CA GLY A 36 2.39 2.59 -6.10
C GLY A 36 1.24 2.35 -7.07
N THR A 37 0.16 1.77 -6.53
CA THR A 37 -0.97 1.29 -7.33
C THR A 37 -2.31 1.63 -6.67
N GLY A 38 -3.34 1.84 -7.50
CA GLY A 38 -4.72 1.99 -7.06
C GLY A 38 -5.32 3.36 -7.28
N SER A 39 -6.61 3.48 -6.98
CA SER A 39 -7.40 4.67 -7.37
C SER A 39 -6.91 5.98 -6.76
N THR A 40 -6.36 5.98 -5.54
CA THR A 40 -5.75 7.17 -4.93
C THR A 40 -4.46 7.53 -5.65
N VAL A 41 -3.64 6.53 -5.98
CA VAL A 41 -2.39 6.72 -6.73
C VAL A 41 -2.66 7.23 -8.13
N ASN A 42 -3.76 6.83 -8.77
CA ASN A 42 -4.16 7.36 -10.07
C ASN A 42 -4.41 8.88 -10.01
N TYR A 43 -5.06 9.39 -8.96
CA TYR A 43 -5.18 10.84 -8.74
C TYR A 43 -3.82 11.51 -8.48
N PHE A 44 -2.92 10.83 -7.76
CA PHE A 44 -1.58 11.34 -7.51
C PHE A 44 -0.77 11.46 -8.81
N ILE A 45 -0.82 10.46 -9.69
CA ILE A 45 -0.15 10.50 -11.01
C ILE A 45 -0.69 11.67 -11.88
N GLU A 46 -2.00 11.88 -11.89
CA GLU A 46 -2.58 13.02 -12.59
C GLU A 46 -2.09 14.38 -12.03
N ALA A 47 -1.96 14.46 -10.69
CA ALA A 47 -1.47 15.64 -10.01
C ALA A 47 0.05 15.88 -10.20
N LEU A 48 0.80 14.86 -10.60
CA LEU A 48 2.24 14.97 -10.91
C LEU A 48 2.52 15.66 -12.26
N LYS A 49 1.56 15.76 -13.19
CA LYS A 49 1.78 16.31 -14.54
C LYS A 49 2.49 17.67 -14.56
N PRO A 50 2.13 18.64 -13.70
CA PRO A 50 2.84 19.93 -13.65
C PRO A 50 4.29 19.83 -13.17
N TYR A 51 4.64 18.77 -12.46
CA TYR A 51 5.94 18.54 -11.82
C TYR A 51 6.84 17.56 -12.58
N ARG A 52 6.43 17.12 -13.79
CA ARG A 52 7.14 16.10 -14.57
C ARG A 52 8.61 16.47 -14.86
N ASP A 53 8.88 17.74 -15.10
CA ASP A 53 10.21 18.23 -15.40
C ASP A 53 11.08 18.41 -14.14
N ASP A 54 10.49 18.33 -12.95
CA ASP A 54 11.18 18.35 -11.66
C ASP A 54 11.67 16.95 -11.23
N LEU A 55 11.25 15.87 -11.93
CA LEU A 55 11.59 14.50 -11.61
C LEU A 55 12.57 13.90 -12.62
N LYS A 56 13.52 13.08 -12.13
CA LYS A 56 14.36 12.23 -13.01
C LYS A 56 13.56 11.10 -13.65
N GLY A 57 12.50 10.65 -13.00
CA GLY A 57 11.62 9.57 -13.42
C GLY A 57 10.98 8.87 -12.23
N ALA A 58 10.25 7.78 -12.53
CA ALA A 58 9.54 7.01 -11.54
C ALA A 58 9.81 5.50 -11.65
N VAL A 59 9.90 4.84 -10.50
CA VAL A 59 9.77 3.39 -10.36
C VAL A 59 8.32 3.10 -10.01
N THR A 60 7.70 2.10 -10.64
CA THR A 60 6.28 1.79 -10.40
C THR A 60 6.04 0.32 -10.10
N THR A 61 4.94 0.06 -9.38
CA THR A 61 4.60 -1.26 -8.86
C THR A 61 3.58 -2.02 -9.71
N SER A 62 2.98 -1.37 -10.71
CA SER A 62 2.00 -2.01 -11.59
C SER A 62 2.07 -1.52 -13.03
N LYS A 63 1.50 -2.33 -13.93
CA LYS A 63 1.35 -1.98 -15.34
C LYS A 63 0.46 -0.76 -15.53
N GLU A 64 -0.65 -0.67 -14.80
CA GLU A 64 -1.57 0.49 -14.88
C GLU A 64 -0.85 1.79 -14.52
N SER A 65 -0.13 1.82 -13.39
CA SER A 65 0.62 3.01 -12.97
C SER A 65 1.71 3.38 -13.98
N ARG A 66 2.38 2.38 -14.58
CA ARG A 66 3.36 2.59 -15.67
C ARG A 66 2.73 3.33 -16.85
N GLU A 67 1.61 2.81 -17.36
CA GLU A 67 0.94 3.40 -18.52
C GLU A 67 0.47 4.84 -18.23
N ARG A 68 -0.05 5.10 -17.04
CA ARG A 68 -0.48 6.43 -16.61
C ARG A 68 0.68 7.42 -16.46
N LEU A 69 1.81 6.99 -15.88
CA LEU A 69 3.02 7.84 -15.77
C LEU A 69 3.58 8.19 -17.14
N GLN A 70 3.65 7.23 -18.06
CA GLN A 70 4.08 7.47 -19.44
C GLN A 70 3.15 8.45 -20.17
N ALA A 71 1.82 8.30 -19.99
CA ALA A 71 0.85 9.23 -20.53
C ALA A 71 0.95 10.65 -19.92
N ALA A 72 1.41 10.75 -18.67
CA ALA A 72 1.71 12.00 -17.99
C ALA A 72 3.05 12.65 -18.42
N GLY A 73 3.85 11.95 -19.26
CA GLY A 73 5.16 12.40 -19.72
C GLY A 73 6.27 12.20 -18.68
N ILE A 74 6.06 11.34 -17.68
CA ILE A 74 7.05 11.01 -16.65
C ILE A 74 7.79 9.73 -17.07
N PRO A 75 9.15 9.76 -17.19
CA PRO A 75 9.92 8.58 -17.53
C PRO A 75 9.76 7.47 -16.48
N VAL A 76 9.48 6.24 -16.93
CA VAL A 76 9.41 5.08 -16.05
C VAL A 76 10.68 4.25 -16.22
N VAL A 77 11.38 4.02 -15.13
CA VAL A 77 12.65 3.31 -15.07
C VAL A 77 12.54 2.02 -14.26
N SER A 78 13.48 1.10 -14.47
CA SER A 78 13.59 -0.09 -13.64
C SER A 78 14.17 0.27 -12.27
N LEU A 79 13.70 -0.40 -11.21
CA LEU A 79 14.30 -0.26 -9.88
C LEU A 79 15.79 -0.65 -9.87
N ASN A 80 16.21 -1.55 -10.78
CA ASN A 80 17.60 -1.98 -10.91
C ASN A 80 18.52 -0.88 -11.48
N ASP A 81 17.95 0.14 -12.11
CA ASP A 81 18.70 1.24 -12.74
C ASP A 81 18.75 2.50 -11.85
N VAL A 82 18.24 2.39 -10.61
CA VAL A 82 18.15 3.51 -9.67
C VAL A 82 19.06 3.27 -8.48
N GLU A 83 20.06 4.15 -8.28
CA GLU A 83 20.99 4.05 -7.14
C GLU A 83 20.33 4.39 -5.80
N ALA A 84 19.39 5.33 -5.80
CA ALA A 84 18.68 5.78 -4.61
C ALA A 84 17.23 6.10 -4.91
N LEU A 85 16.33 5.64 -4.04
CA LEU A 85 14.91 5.94 -4.07
C LEU A 85 14.54 6.71 -2.80
N PRO A 86 14.60 8.06 -2.83
CA PRO A 86 14.41 8.85 -1.62
C PRO A 86 12.99 8.78 -1.07
N ILE A 87 11.99 8.52 -1.93
CA ILE A 87 10.61 8.54 -1.51
C ILE A 87 9.74 7.61 -2.37
N TYR A 88 8.77 6.98 -1.70
CA TYR A 88 7.74 6.15 -2.29
C TYR A 88 6.36 6.67 -1.89
N PHE A 89 5.47 6.85 -2.87
CA PHE A 89 4.09 7.27 -2.68
C PHE A 89 3.15 6.12 -3.03
N ASP A 90 2.30 5.73 -2.10
CA ASP A 90 1.30 4.70 -2.34
C ASP A 90 0.07 4.90 -1.44
N SER A 91 -0.94 4.07 -1.63
CA SER A 91 -2.11 4.00 -0.77
C SER A 91 -2.11 2.67 -0.01
N ALA A 92 -3.09 2.48 0.86
CA ALA A 92 -3.30 1.22 1.57
C ALA A 92 -4.78 0.83 1.57
N ASP A 93 -5.05 -0.43 1.91
CA ASP A 93 -6.39 -0.93 2.14
C ASP A 93 -6.83 -0.66 3.59
N GLU A 94 -5.89 -0.78 4.54
CA GLU A 94 -6.07 -0.44 5.94
C GLU A 94 -4.76 0.15 6.50
N VAL A 95 -4.87 1.09 7.43
CA VAL A 95 -3.73 1.66 8.18
C VAL A 95 -4.13 1.82 9.64
N ASN A 96 -3.27 1.39 10.58
CA ASN A 96 -3.48 1.54 12.02
C ASN A 96 -2.67 2.72 12.60
N GLU A 97 -2.80 2.95 13.91
CA GLU A 97 -2.14 4.05 14.63
C GLU A 97 -0.62 3.96 14.63
N GLN A 98 -0.03 2.77 14.44
CA GLN A 98 1.41 2.55 14.31
C GLN A 98 1.89 2.71 12.86
N LEU A 99 1.04 3.19 11.95
CA LEU A 99 1.27 3.31 10.51
C LEU A 99 1.58 1.97 9.81
N GLN A 100 1.27 0.85 10.47
CA GLN A 100 1.29 -0.47 9.86
C GLN A 100 0.07 -0.62 8.94
N MET A 101 0.22 -1.35 7.85
CA MET A 101 -0.78 -1.37 6.79
C MET A 101 -1.17 -2.77 6.36
N ILE A 102 -2.37 -2.88 5.80
CA ILE A 102 -2.75 -3.96 4.87
C ILE A 102 -2.85 -3.36 3.48
N LYS A 103 -2.25 -4.06 2.51
CA LYS A 103 -2.28 -3.76 1.08
C LYS A 103 -2.56 -5.04 0.28
N GLY A 104 -2.73 -4.91 -1.03
CA GLY A 104 -2.83 -6.07 -1.91
C GLY A 104 -4.20 -6.30 -2.54
N GLN A 105 -5.19 -5.45 -2.35
CA GLN A 105 -6.46 -5.54 -3.10
C GLN A 105 -6.22 -5.41 -4.62
N GLY A 106 -5.26 -4.58 -5.04
CA GLY A 106 -4.85 -4.42 -6.44
C GLY A 106 -3.96 -5.54 -6.98
N GLY A 107 -3.48 -6.46 -6.13
CA GLY A 107 -2.61 -7.58 -6.52
C GLY A 107 -1.17 -7.20 -6.86
N ALA A 108 -0.71 -6.01 -6.49
CA ALA A 108 0.65 -5.52 -6.71
C ALA A 108 1.56 -5.65 -5.47
N LEU A 109 1.10 -6.34 -4.41
CA LEU A 109 1.70 -6.33 -3.07
C LEU A 109 3.20 -6.70 -3.05
N LEU A 110 3.64 -7.63 -3.88
CA LEU A 110 5.06 -8.00 -3.97
C LEU A 110 5.91 -6.83 -4.47
N ALA A 111 5.54 -6.24 -5.60
CA ALA A 111 6.25 -5.08 -6.15
C ALA A 111 6.17 -3.87 -5.19
N GLU A 112 5.03 -3.64 -4.57
CA GLU A 112 4.82 -2.59 -3.58
C GLU A 112 5.74 -2.78 -2.38
N LYS A 113 5.88 -4.01 -1.85
CA LYS A 113 6.77 -4.29 -0.72
C LYS A 113 8.24 -4.15 -1.08
N ILE A 114 8.64 -4.60 -2.28
CA ILE A 114 10.00 -4.42 -2.77
C ILE A 114 10.33 -2.92 -2.83
N VAL A 115 9.48 -2.10 -3.44
CA VAL A 115 9.73 -0.66 -3.54
C VAL A 115 9.72 0.02 -2.16
N ALA A 116 8.78 -0.36 -1.28
CA ALA A 116 8.73 0.15 0.10
C ALA A 116 10.01 -0.19 0.89
N SER A 117 10.59 -1.38 0.69
CA SER A 117 11.78 -1.85 1.42
C SER A 117 13.07 -1.10 1.07
N VAL A 118 13.14 -0.50 -0.12
CA VAL A 118 14.34 0.23 -0.61
C VAL A 118 14.16 1.74 -0.59
N ALA A 119 12.94 2.24 -0.45
CA ALA A 119 12.67 3.66 -0.35
C ALA A 119 13.12 4.21 1.03
N SER A 120 13.78 5.38 1.02
CA SER A 120 14.18 6.04 2.28
C SER A 120 12.99 6.55 3.09
N ASN A 121 11.92 6.97 2.40
CA ASN A 121 10.68 7.42 3.01
C ASN A 121 9.48 6.84 2.26
N PHE A 122 8.50 6.35 3.00
CA PHE A 122 7.22 5.91 2.46
C PHE A 122 6.11 6.86 2.91
N VAL A 123 5.48 7.55 1.96
CA VAL A 123 4.31 8.41 2.15
C VAL A 123 3.07 7.64 1.73
N CYS A 124 2.25 7.27 2.70
CA CYS A 124 0.97 6.60 2.48
C CYS A 124 -0.15 7.64 2.37
N ILE A 125 -0.98 7.54 1.33
CA ILE A 125 -2.05 8.49 1.01
C ILE A 125 -3.40 7.78 1.09
N ILE A 126 -4.25 8.17 2.04
CA ILE A 126 -5.56 7.54 2.24
C ILE A 126 -6.69 8.54 2.46
N ASN A 127 -7.91 8.08 2.28
CA ASN A 127 -9.10 8.70 2.86
C ASN A 127 -9.41 8.04 4.21
N GLN A 128 -10.16 8.74 5.07
CA GLN A 128 -10.46 8.32 6.45
C GLN A 128 -11.06 6.91 6.59
N ASP A 129 -11.76 6.40 5.57
CA ASP A 129 -12.38 5.06 5.61
C ASP A 129 -11.33 3.92 5.69
N LYS A 130 -10.05 4.22 5.41
CA LYS A 130 -8.94 3.28 5.46
C LYS A 130 -8.20 3.28 6.81
N TRP A 131 -8.48 4.25 7.65
CA TRP A 131 -7.94 4.33 9.00
C TRP A 131 -8.70 3.38 9.93
N VAL A 132 -7.99 2.47 10.56
CA VAL A 132 -8.57 1.45 11.44
C VAL A 132 -7.83 1.37 12.77
N LYS A 133 -8.54 1.06 13.85
CA LYS A 133 -7.92 0.84 15.16
C LYS A 133 -7.12 -0.46 15.20
N LYS A 134 -7.56 -1.49 14.48
CA LYS A 134 -6.92 -2.80 14.39
C LYS A 134 -6.98 -3.27 12.94
N LEU A 135 -5.84 -3.77 12.43
CA LEU A 135 -5.76 -4.37 11.09
C LEU A 135 -6.61 -5.65 11.00
N GLY A 136 -7.09 -5.96 9.80
CA GLY A 136 -7.87 -7.17 9.52
C GLY A 136 -9.38 -6.96 9.53
N VAL A 137 -9.85 -5.73 9.33
CA VAL A 137 -11.28 -5.45 9.07
C VAL A 137 -11.70 -6.06 7.73
N GLY A 138 -10.84 -5.99 6.73
CA GLY A 138 -10.99 -6.64 5.43
C GLY A 138 -10.14 -7.89 5.30
N ALA A 139 -9.98 -8.36 4.06
CA ALA A 139 -9.12 -9.50 3.75
C ALA A 139 -7.64 -9.11 3.76
N LEU A 140 -6.80 -9.99 4.27
CA LEU A 140 -5.38 -9.98 4.03
C LEU A 140 -5.08 -10.74 2.73
N ALA A 141 -4.53 -10.07 1.73
CA ALA A 141 -4.07 -10.72 0.50
C ALA A 141 -2.77 -11.50 0.76
N VAL A 142 -2.72 -12.75 0.29
CA VAL A 142 -1.51 -13.58 0.33
C VAL A 142 -1.24 -14.06 -1.10
N GLU A 143 -0.13 -13.62 -1.68
CA GLU A 143 0.33 -14.04 -3.00
C GLU A 143 1.03 -15.39 -2.90
N VAL A 144 0.59 -16.34 -3.72
CA VAL A 144 1.06 -17.74 -3.64
C VAL A 144 1.41 -18.28 -5.01
N LEU A 145 2.43 -19.11 -5.07
CA LEU A 145 2.69 -19.91 -6.26
C LEU A 145 1.47 -20.80 -6.55
N PRO A 146 0.97 -20.85 -7.81
CA PRO A 146 -0.19 -21.69 -8.17
C PRO A 146 -0.04 -23.15 -7.76
N TYR A 147 1.17 -23.69 -7.84
CA TYR A 147 1.51 -25.04 -7.42
C TYR A 147 1.29 -25.28 -5.91
N ALA A 148 1.49 -24.25 -5.09
CA ALA A 148 1.41 -24.35 -3.62
C ALA A 148 0.04 -23.92 -3.04
N ARG A 149 -0.89 -23.44 -3.87
CA ARG A 149 -2.17 -22.86 -3.40
C ARG A 149 -2.86 -23.68 -2.31
N SER A 150 -3.07 -24.97 -2.54
CA SER A 150 -3.82 -25.81 -1.60
C SER A 150 -3.06 -26.10 -0.29
N SER A 151 -1.74 -26.24 -0.35
CA SER A 151 -0.91 -26.45 0.83
C SER A 151 -0.84 -25.17 1.67
N VAL A 152 -0.68 -24.01 1.05
CA VAL A 152 -0.69 -22.72 1.72
C VAL A 152 -2.06 -22.44 2.33
N SER A 153 -3.17 -22.67 1.59
CA SER A 153 -4.53 -22.50 2.13
C SER A 153 -4.73 -23.31 3.44
N ARG A 154 -4.33 -24.57 3.47
CA ARG A 154 -4.44 -25.39 4.69
C ARG A 154 -3.64 -24.83 5.87
N ARG A 155 -2.45 -24.28 5.60
CA ARG A 155 -1.62 -23.66 6.65
C ARG A 155 -2.27 -22.38 7.18
N LEU A 156 -2.79 -21.52 6.31
CA LEU A 156 -3.50 -20.31 6.70
C LEU A 156 -4.78 -20.60 7.49
N ILE A 157 -5.52 -21.67 7.13
CA ILE A 157 -6.67 -22.13 7.90
C ILE A 157 -6.22 -22.63 9.29
N ALA A 158 -5.10 -23.35 9.38
CA ALA A 158 -4.55 -23.80 10.66
C ALA A 158 -4.10 -22.65 11.57
N LEU A 159 -3.77 -21.48 11.00
CA LEU A 159 -3.49 -20.24 11.72
C LEU A 159 -4.77 -19.49 12.16
N GLY A 160 -5.95 -20.06 11.88
CA GLY A 160 -7.25 -19.49 12.24
C GLY A 160 -7.92 -18.67 11.14
N GLY A 161 -7.34 -18.57 9.96
CA GLY A 161 -7.89 -17.78 8.85
C GLY A 161 -9.01 -18.50 8.10
N ARG A 162 -9.97 -17.76 7.57
CA ARG A 162 -10.91 -18.18 6.55
C ARG A 162 -10.38 -17.77 5.18
N VAL A 163 -10.06 -18.74 4.33
CA VAL A 163 -9.30 -18.52 3.09
C VAL A 163 -10.20 -18.64 1.87
N GLU A 164 -10.14 -17.66 0.99
CA GLU A 164 -10.84 -17.64 -0.30
C GLU A 164 -9.85 -17.41 -1.44
N LEU A 165 -9.93 -18.22 -2.51
CA LEU A 165 -9.18 -17.96 -3.73
C LEU A 165 -9.79 -16.77 -4.47
N ARG A 166 -8.99 -15.78 -4.85
CA ARG A 166 -9.42 -14.69 -5.72
C ARG A 166 -9.56 -15.20 -7.16
N LEU A 167 -10.75 -15.71 -7.47
CA LEU A 167 -11.03 -16.36 -8.75
C LEU A 167 -10.88 -15.41 -9.95
N GLY A 168 -10.31 -15.92 -11.05
CA GLY A 168 -10.17 -15.15 -12.29
C GLY A 168 -9.18 -13.99 -12.21
N PHE A 169 -8.36 -13.93 -11.15
CA PHE A 169 -7.41 -12.87 -10.89
C PHE A 169 -5.97 -13.41 -10.84
N LYS A 170 -5.05 -12.61 -11.34
CA LYS A 170 -3.61 -12.83 -11.18
C LYS A 170 -2.97 -11.58 -10.62
N SER A 171 -1.96 -11.77 -9.76
CA SER A 171 -1.14 -10.66 -9.28
C SER A 171 -0.34 -10.02 -10.42
N GLU A 172 0.23 -8.85 -10.20
CA GLU A 172 1.16 -8.22 -11.16
C GLU A 172 2.35 -9.12 -11.51
N SER A 173 2.72 -10.03 -10.60
CA SER A 173 3.79 -11.02 -10.82
C SER A 173 3.30 -12.33 -11.45
N GLY A 174 2.00 -12.44 -11.80
CA GLY A 174 1.40 -13.59 -12.46
C GLY A 174 0.99 -14.74 -11.54
N ASN A 175 1.09 -14.59 -10.23
CA ASN A 175 0.73 -15.57 -9.23
C ASN A 175 -0.76 -15.53 -8.87
N GLU A 176 -1.19 -16.43 -7.97
CA GLU A 176 -2.54 -16.45 -7.40
C GLU A 176 -2.59 -15.67 -6.11
N ILE A 177 -3.77 -15.15 -5.77
CA ILE A 177 -4.03 -14.47 -4.50
C ILE A 177 -5.04 -15.29 -3.69
N LEU A 178 -4.68 -15.53 -2.44
CA LEU A 178 -5.60 -15.99 -1.40
C LEU A 178 -6.01 -14.80 -0.55
N ASP A 179 -7.30 -14.53 -0.48
CA ASP A 179 -7.89 -13.55 0.44
C ASP A 179 -8.19 -14.23 1.76
N VAL A 180 -7.54 -13.78 2.83
CA VAL A 180 -7.60 -14.40 4.16
C VAL A 180 -8.30 -13.46 5.12
N TYR A 181 -9.40 -13.93 5.70
CA TYR A 181 -10.22 -13.23 6.68
C TYR A 181 -10.04 -13.84 8.06
N ASP A 182 -10.46 -13.12 9.08
CA ASP A 182 -10.60 -13.61 10.46
C ASP A 182 -9.27 -14.02 11.13
N LEU A 183 -8.11 -13.70 10.51
CA LEU A 183 -6.81 -13.90 11.16
C LEU A 183 -6.66 -12.97 12.36
N ASP A 184 -6.04 -13.48 13.43
CA ASP A 184 -5.58 -12.62 14.51
C ASP A 184 -4.34 -11.84 14.07
N LEU A 185 -4.50 -10.53 13.88
CA LEU A 185 -3.47 -9.57 13.50
C LEU A 185 -3.11 -8.63 14.66
N SER A 186 -3.24 -9.08 15.90
CA SER A 186 -2.86 -8.30 17.10
C SER A 186 -1.35 -8.09 17.22
N ALA A 187 -0.55 -8.97 16.62
CA ALA A 187 0.91 -8.87 16.49
C ALA A 187 1.30 -8.88 15.00
N PRO A 188 1.10 -7.76 14.25
CA PRO A 188 1.24 -7.77 12.80
C PRO A 188 2.67 -8.06 12.31
N LEU A 189 3.70 -7.62 13.05
CA LEU A 189 5.11 -7.90 12.74
C LEU A 189 5.41 -9.41 12.73
N GLU A 190 5.00 -10.10 13.79
CA GLU A 190 5.21 -11.53 13.92
C GLU A 190 4.39 -12.31 12.87
N LYS A 191 3.15 -11.86 12.63
CA LYS A 191 2.25 -12.49 11.67
C LYS A 191 2.74 -12.35 10.23
N GLU A 192 3.33 -11.22 9.86
CA GLU A 192 3.94 -11.00 8.55
C GLU A 192 5.05 -12.03 8.29
N LEU A 193 5.96 -12.22 9.25
CA LEU A 193 7.04 -13.20 9.15
C LEU A 193 6.51 -14.64 9.15
N GLU A 194 5.55 -14.96 10.02
CA GLU A 194 4.95 -16.29 10.12
C GLU A 194 4.34 -16.72 8.78
N ILE A 195 3.56 -15.84 8.13
CA ILE A 195 2.96 -16.14 6.83
C ILE A 195 4.02 -16.28 5.74
N ASN A 196 5.01 -15.39 5.71
CA ASN A 196 6.09 -15.46 4.70
C ASN A 196 7.00 -16.68 4.88
N SER A 197 7.02 -17.31 6.06
CA SER A 197 7.76 -18.55 6.30
C SER A 197 7.08 -19.79 5.70
N ILE A 198 5.84 -19.70 5.23
CA ILE A 198 5.10 -20.83 4.66
C ILE A 198 5.63 -21.15 3.25
N PRO A 199 6.15 -22.35 2.97
CA PRO A 199 6.62 -22.70 1.64
C PRO A 199 5.53 -22.55 0.58
N GLY A 200 5.81 -21.74 -0.46
CA GLY A 200 4.88 -21.43 -1.54
C GLY A 200 4.16 -20.09 -1.40
N VAL A 201 4.26 -19.41 -0.26
CA VAL A 201 3.95 -17.98 -0.16
C VAL A 201 5.03 -17.21 -0.90
N VAL A 202 4.61 -16.28 -1.74
CA VAL A 202 5.49 -15.33 -2.43
C VAL A 202 5.62 -14.06 -1.60
N GLU A 203 4.48 -13.51 -1.15
CA GLU A 203 4.42 -12.36 -0.27
C GLU A 203 3.02 -12.26 0.37
N ASN A 204 2.92 -11.54 1.45
CA ASN A 204 1.63 -11.21 2.06
C ASN A 204 1.43 -9.68 2.17
N GLY A 205 0.18 -9.27 2.30
CA GLY A 205 -0.24 -7.87 2.29
C GLY A 205 -0.02 -7.11 3.60
N LEU A 206 0.59 -7.71 4.63
CA LEU A 206 0.98 -6.97 5.83
C LEU A 206 2.24 -6.15 5.55
N PHE A 207 2.20 -4.87 5.85
CA PHE A 207 3.32 -3.93 5.81
C PHE A 207 3.58 -3.43 7.23
N ALA A 208 4.04 -4.33 8.08
CA ALA A 208 4.36 -4.04 9.47
C ALA A 208 5.86 -3.83 9.67
N HIS A 209 6.72 -4.59 8.95
CA HIS A 209 8.17 -4.39 8.92
C HIS A 209 8.58 -3.16 8.11
N HIS A 210 7.79 -2.80 7.11
CA HIS A 210 7.98 -1.59 6.28
C HIS A 210 6.72 -0.72 6.36
N PRO A 211 6.39 -0.16 7.55
CA PRO A 211 5.26 0.74 7.73
C PRO A 211 5.51 2.06 7.00
N ALA A 212 4.47 2.87 6.84
CA ALA A 212 4.65 4.21 6.31
C ALA A 212 5.48 5.07 7.28
N ASN A 213 6.35 5.94 6.73
CA ASN A 213 7.03 6.97 7.52
C ASN A 213 6.12 8.18 7.75
N VAL A 214 5.28 8.46 6.75
CA VAL A 214 4.32 9.55 6.76
C VAL A 214 2.98 9.03 6.25
N LEU A 215 1.92 9.34 6.96
CA LEU A 215 0.54 9.13 6.53
C LEU A 215 -0.11 10.47 6.25
N VAL A 216 -0.67 10.62 5.04
CA VAL A 216 -1.54 11.71 4.66
C VAL A 216 -2.96 11.18 4.60
N ILE A 217 -3.81 11.64 5.50
CA ILE A 217 -5.19 11.19 5.65
C ILE A 217 -6.15 12.36 5.43
N ALA A 218 -7.10 12.21 4.51
CA ALA A 218 -8.18 13.17 4.32
C ALA A 218 -9.49 12.63 4.88
N GLY A 219 -10.12 13.44 5.70
CA GLY A 219 -11.42 13.20 6.32
C GLY A 219 -12.40 14.33 6.06
N ASP A 220 -13.54 14.26 6.74
CA ASP A 220 -14.60 15.28 6.63
C ASP A 220 -14.19 16.62 7.28
N GLU A 221 -13.24 16.59 8.21
CA GLU A 221 -12.71 17.77 8.91
C GLU A 221 -11.47 18.38 8.22
N GLY A 222 -10.98 17.78 7.15
CA GLY A 222 -9.81 18.25 6.41
C GLY A 222 -8.75 17.18 6.16
N VAL A 223 -7.49 17.63 5.99
CA VAL A 223 -6.35 16.75 5.72
C VAL A 223 -5.35 16.84 6.87
N GLU A 224 -5.01 15.69 7.41
CA GLU A 224 -4.02 15.54 8.46
C GLU A 224 -2.77 14.82 7.93
N THR A 225 -1.63 15.09 8.57
CA THR A 225 -0.37 14.39 8.32
C THR A 225 0.14 13.83 9.63
N VAL A 226 0.34 12.51 9.67
CA VAL A 226 0.90 11.79 10.83
C VAL A 226 2.27 11.25 10.43
N SER A 227 3.29 11.46 11.27
CA SER A 227 4.64 10.93 11.04
C SER A 227 5.06 9.96 12.15
N TYR A 228 5.81 8.94 11.77
CA TYR A 228 6.31 7.92 12.71
C TYR A 228 7.18 8.50 13.84
N THR A 229 7.89 9.60 13.61
CA THR A 229 8.68 10.33 14.61
C THR A 229 7.82 10.92 15.73
N HIS A 230 6.60 11.36 15.44
CA HIS A 230 5.67 11.87 16.44
C HIS A 230 5.11 10.76 17.35
N LEU A 231 4.93 9.55 16.82
CA LEU A 231 4.43 8.40 17.58
C LEU A 231 5.45 7.94 18.63
N ARG A 232 6.74 7.86 18.30
CA ARG A 232 7.80 7.53 19.26
C ARG A 232 7.95 8.58 20.38
N ALA A 233 7.68 9.86 20.11
CA ALA A 233 7.76 10.91 21.11
C ALA A 233 6.64 10.83 22.17
N HIS A 234 5.53 10.18 21.87
CA HIS A 234 4.44 9.92 22.83
C HIS A 234 4.71 8.69 23.70
N GLU A 235 5.33 7.63 23.15
CA GLU A 235 5.68 6.43 23.92
C GLU A 235 6.76 6.66 24.98
N THR A 236 7.70 7.57 24.73
CA THR A 236 8.78 7.91 25.69
C THR A 236 8.37 8.87 26.81
N ARG A 237 7.12 9.35 26.85
CA ARG A 237 6.62 10.26 27.91
C ARG A 237 5.82 9.55 29.02
N HIS A 238 5.73 8.23 28.98
CA HIS A 238 4.97 7.42 29.96
C HIS A 238 5.84 6.48 30.79
N ASP A 239 7.17 6.66 30.80
CA ASP A 239 8.09 6.00 31.72
C ASP A 239 8.50 6.93 32.88
#